data_fa5d5611a37ded953a6debfc8e517488
#
_entry.id   fa5d5611a37ded953a6debfc8e517488
#
_cell.length_a   1.000
_cell.length_b   1.000
_cell.length_c   1.000
_cell.angle_alpha   90.00
_cell.angle_beta   90.00
_cell.angle_gamma   90.00
#
_symmetry.space_group_name_H-M   'P 1'
#
loop_
_entity.id
_entity.type
_entity.pdbx_description
1 polymer ?
#
loop_
_entity_poly.entity_id
_entity_poly.type
_entity_poly.pdbx_seq_one_letter_code
_entity_poly.pdbx_strand_id
1 'polypeptide(L)'
;MSLLSVENIRKSYGKTPVLKDISFSLEKGEVLAIIGSSGSGKTTLLRCLNFLETPQYGKISVGDKVLFDSNDSGKNSESQIRKNRLHFGLVFQSFNLFPQYSVIDNIMLAPRLAAKEQIKQTGEYMGAKNHKDAQKIIRETALS
;
A
#
# COMPACT_ATOMS: atom_id res chain seq x y z
N MET A 1 -5.61 -14.37 -15.61
CA MET A 1 -5.63 -12.89 -15.51
C MET A 1 -4.65 -12.48 -14.44
N SER A 2 -3.71 -11.60 -14.78
CA SER A 2 -2.69 -11.11 -13.85
C SER A 2 -3.34 -10.40 -12.66
N LEU A 3 -2.95 -10.78 -11.44
CA LEU A 3 -3.39 -10.11 -10.22
C LEU A 3 -2.69 -8.74 -10.07
N LEU A 4 -1.40 -8.69 -10.37
CA LEU A 4 -0.59 -7.49 -10.37
C LEU A 4 0.12 -7.36 -11.70
N SER A 5 -0.01 -6.21 -12.36
CA SER A 5 0.78 -5.82 -13.54
C SER A 5 1.57 -4.56 -13.24
N VAL A 6 2.85 -4.61 -13.55
CA VAL A 6 3.81 -3.52 -13.38
C VAL A 6 4.50 -3.31 -14.72
N GLU A 7 4.40 -2.10 -15.27
CA GLU A 7 4.83 -1.79 -16.62
C GLU A 7 5.74 -0.56 -16.62
N ASN A 8 6.95 -0.72 -17.11
CA ASN A 8 7.93 0.34 -17.39
C ASN A 8 8.21 1.30 -16.21
N ILE A 9 8.22 0.78 -14.98
CA ILE A 9 8.45 1.59 -13.79
C ILE A 9 9.86 2.16 -13.79
N ARG A 10 9.94 3.49 -13.69
CA ARG A 10 11.20 4.24 -13.56
C ARG A 10 11.16 5.14 -12.35
N LYS A 11 12.29 5.21 -11.63
CA LYS A 11 12.47 6.07 -10.47
C LYS A 11 13.91 6.56 -10.40
N SER A 12 14.07 7.87 -10.21
CA SER A 12 15.36 8.51 -9.96
C SER A 12 15.30 9.34 -8.69
N TYR A 13 16.44 9.49 -8.01
CA TYR A 13 16.64 10.46 -6.93
C TYR A 13 17.64 11.51 -7.42
N GLY A 14 17.15 12.72 -7.64
CA GLY A 14 17.90 13.75 -8.33
C GLY A 14 18.32 13.27 -9.73
N LYS A 15 19.63 13.24 -10.00
CA LYS A 15 20.20 12.78 -11.27
C LYS A 15 20.51 11.27 -11.30
N THR A 16 20.32 10.55 -10.21
CA THR A 16 20.68 9.13 -10.10
C THR A 16 19.48 8.24 -10.42
N PRO A 17 19.48 7.50 -11.55
CA PRO A 17 18.44 6.56 -11.88
C PRO A 17 18.59 5.29 -11.02
N VAL A 18 17.54 4.91 -10.30
CA VAL A 18 17.51 3.72 -9.43
C VAL A 18 16.69 2.60 -10.04
N LEU A 19 15.51 2.91 -10.57
CA LEU A 19 14.72 1.97 -11.35
C LEU A 19 14.73 2.42 -12.82
N LYS A 20 15.15 1.51 -13.72
CA LYS A 20 15.45 1.87 -15.13
C LYS A 20 14.54 1.20 -16.15
N ASP A 21 13.33 0.91 -15.82
CA ASP A 21 12.38 0.22 -16.72
C ASP A 21 12.02 -1.18 -16.22
N ILE A 22 11.38 -1.22 -15.08
CA ILE A 22 10.99 -2.48 -14.45
C ILE A 22 9.59 -2.86 -14.89
N SER A 23 9.45 -4.07 -15.47
CA SER A 23 8.17 -4.63 -15.85
C SER A 23 8.08 -6.09 -15.41
N PHE A 24 6.95 -6.48 -14.83
CA PHE A 24 6.62 -7.86 -14.49
C PHE A 24 5.13 -7.98 -14.20
N SER A 25 4.66 -9.20 -14.14
CA SER A 25 3.29 -9.52 -13.70
C SER A 25 3.29 -10.67 -12.71
N LEU A 26 2.24 -10.73 -11.89
CA LEU A 26 1.99 -11.80 -10.93
C LEU A 26 0.56 -12.30 -11.08
N GLU A 27 0.40 -13.61 -11.13
CA GLU A 27 -0.89 -14.29 -11.02
C GLU A 27 -1.27 -14.51 -9.54
N LYS A 28 -2.52 -14.83 -9.30
CA LYS A 28 -2.99 -15.14 -7.94
C LYS A 28 -2.29 -16.38 -7.39
N GLY A 29 -1.67 -16.25 -6.22
CA GLY A 29 -0.92 -17.31 -5.54
C GLY A 29 0.55 -17.43 -5.94
N GLU A 30 1.04 -16.62 -6.89
CA GLU A 30 2.45 -16.59 -7.23
C GLU A 30 3.29 -15.81 -6.22
N VAL A 31 4.56 -16.15 -6.16
CA VAL A 31 5.58 -15.47 -5.36
C VAL A 31 6.70 -14.98 -6.27
N LEU A 32 7.01 -13.70 -6.20
CA LEU A 32 8.14 -13.09 -6.90
C LEU A 32 9.27 -12.80 -5.92
N ALA A 33 10.44 -13.41 -6.14
CA ALA A 33 11.65 -13.07 -5.40
C ALA A 33 12.47 -12.01 -6.13
N ILE A 34 12.77 -10.89 -5.45
CA ILE A 34 13.61 -9.81 -5.98
C ILE A 34 15.01 -9.94 -5.38
N ILE A 35 15.99 -10.33 -6.19
CA ILE A 35 17.36 -10.58 -5.79
C ILE A 35 18.29 -9.52 -6.40
N GLY A 36 19.33 -9.15 -5.68
CA GLY A 36 20.34 -8.18 -6.14
C GLY A 36 21.21 -7.66 -5.00
N SER A 37 22.30 -6.98 -5.33
CA SER A 37 23.23 -6.37 -4.38
C SER A 37 22.58 -5.27 -3.52
N SER A 38 23.23 -4.89 -2.43
CA SER A 38 22.79 -3.71 -1.65
C SER A 38 22.80 -2.48 -2.55
N GLY A 39 21.78 -1.61 -2.41
CA GLY A 39 21.65 -0.41 -3.24
C GLY A 39 21.11 -0.62 -4.66
N SER A 40 20.82 -1.85 -5.10
CA SER A 40 20.29 -2.12 -6.45
C SER A 40 18.84 -1.68 -6.70
N GLY A 41 18.18 -1.03 -5.74
CA GLY A 41 16.83 -0.50 -5.91
C GLY A 41 15.69 -1.42 -5.45
N LYS A 42 15.97 -2.60 -4.86
CA LYS A 42 14.92 -3.54 -4.39
C LYS A 42 13.92 -2.87 -3.46
N THR A 43 14.41 -2.18 -2.44
CA THR A 43 13.55 -1.46 -1.49
C THR A 43 12.80 -0.30 -2.15
N THR A 44 13.43 0.38 -3.10
CA THR A 44 12.76 1.44 -3.88
C THR A 44 11.63 0.87 -4.71
N LEU A 45 11.82 -0.29 -5.36
CA LEU A 45 10.77 -0.96 -6.10
C LEU A 45 9.60 -1.34 -5.19
N LEU A 46 9.85 -2.00 -4.05
CA LEU A 46 8.80 -2.33 -3.07
C LEU A 46 8.05 -1.09 -2.57
N ARG A 47 8.78 0.01 -2.33
CA ARG A 47 8.14 1.28 -1.92
C ARG A 47 7.31 1.90 -3.03
N CYS A 48 7.69 1.74 -4.28
CA CYS A 48 6.88 2.19 -5.41
C CYS A 48 5.61 1.34 -5.57
N LEU A 49 5.70 0.01 -5.38
CA LEU A 49 4.55 -0.88 -5.49
C LEU A 49 3.48 -0.59 -4.43
N ASN A 50 3.89 -0.29 -3.20
CA ASN A 50 2.94 0.03 -2.12
C ASN A 50 2.67 1.54 -1.96
N PHE A 51 3.09 2.35 -2.91
CA PHE A 51 2.87 3.80 -2.94
C PHE A 51 3.44 4.59 -1.75
N LEU A 52 4.45 4.06 -1.04
CA LEU A 52 5.28 4.85 -0.12
C LEU A 52 6.22 5.80 -0.87
N GLU A 53 6.59 5.42 -2.09
CA GLU A 53 7.26 6.26 -3.06
C GLU A 53 6.43 6.30 -4.34
N THR A 54 6.30 7.44 -4.98
CA THR A 54 5.62 7.52 -6.28
C THR A 54 6.64 7.31 -7.40
N PRO A 55 6.41 6.35 -8.33
CA PRO A 55 7.22 6.25 -9.54
C PRO A 55 7.13 7.53 -10.36
N GLN A 56 8.15 7.80 -11.16
CA GLN A 56 8.12 8.94 -12.12
C GLN A 56 7.48 8.55 -13.44
N TYR A 57 7.64 7.29 -13.84
CA TYR A 57 7.09 6.75 -15.08
C TYR A 57 6.57 5.34 -14.86
N GLY A 58 5.68 4.92 -15.77
CA GLY A 58 5.15 3.57 -15.85
C GLY A 58 3.71 3.46 -15.35
N LYS A 59 3.27 2.22 -15.16
CA LYS A 59 1.90 1.90 -14.79
C LYS A 59 1.87 0.74 -13.80
N ILE A 60 0.95 0.80 -12.83
CA ILE A 60 0.70 -0.26 -11.85
C ILE A 60 -0.80 -0.55 -11.86
N SER A 61 -1.16 -1.82 -12.05
CA SER A 61 -2.55 -2.28 -12.07
C SER A 61 -2.74 -3.49 -11.15
N VAL A 62 -3.89 -3.59 -10.51
CA VAL A 62 -4.31 -4.75 -9.72
C VAL A 62 -5.63 -5.25 -10.29
N GLY A 63 -5.62 -6.46 -10.85
CA GLY A 63 -6.70 -6.94 -11.69
C GLY A 63 -6.98 -5.97 -12.84
N ASP A 64 -8.24 -5.61 -13.03
CA ASP A 64 -8.65 -4.66 -14.06
C ASP A 64 -8.50 -3.18 -13.65
N LYS A 65 -8.08 -2.93 -12.40
CA LYS A 65 -7.98 -1.58 -11.84
C LYS A 65 -6.58 -1.00 -12.00
N VAL A 66 -6.45 0.07 -12.78
CA VAL A 66 -5.22 0.87 -12.84
C VAL A 66 -5.13 1.73 -11.59
N LEU A 67 -4.09 1.50 -10.80
CA LEU A 67 -3.82 2.24 -9.56
C LEU A 67 -2.91 3.46 -9.81
N PHE A 68 -1.93 3.32 -10.70
CA PHE A 68 -1.01 4.37 -11.08
C PHE A 68 -0.79 4.33 -12.59
N ASP A 69 -0.76 5.50 -13.21
CA ASP A 69 -0.35 5.69 -14.60
C ASP A 69 0.33 7.06 -14.72
N SER A 70 1.59 7.08 -15.14
CA SER A 70 2.35 8.32 -15.29
C SER A 70 1.74 9.28 -16.30
N ASN A 71 0.92 8.78 -17.22
CA ASN A 71 0.25 9.58 -18.26
C ASN A 71 -1.13 10.13 -17.81
N ASP A 72 -1.60 9.74 -16.62
CA ASP A 72 -2.90 10.16 -16.08
C ASP A 72 -2.72 10.88 -14.73
N SER A 73 -2.67 12.21 -14.79
CA SER A 73 -2.50 13.04 -13.59
C SER A 73 -3.63 12.88 -12.57
N GLY A 74 -4.83 12.51 -12.98
CA GLY A 74 -5.96 12.26 -12.08
C GLY A 74 -5.74 11.07 -11.15
N LYS A 75 -5.03 10.04 -11.61
CA LYS A 75 -4.68 8.85 -10.81
C LYS A 75 -3.49 9.07 -9.87
N ASN A 76 -2.79 10.18 -10.02
CA ASN A 76 -1.59 10.51 -9.27
C ASN A 76 -1.86 11.51 -8.13
N SER A 77 -3.13 11.87 -7.88
CA SER A 77 -3.49 12.76 -6.78
C SER A 77 -3.18 12.12 -5.41
N GLU A 78 -2.83 12.94 -4.44
CA GLU A 78 -2.47 12.46 -3.09
C GLU A 78 -3.60 11.64 -2.44
N SER A 79 -4.84 12.04 -2.64
CA SER A 79 -6.02 11.32 -2.16
C SER A 79 -6.15 9.93 -2.82
N GLN A 80 -5.84 9.82 -4.11
CA GLN A 80 -5.87 8.55 -4.81
C GLN A 80 -4.72 7.64 -4.40
N ILE A 81 -3.51 8.17 -4.25
CA ILE A 81 -2.34 7.44 -3.74
C ILE A 81 -2.62 6.85 -2.35
N ARG A 82 -3.27 7.62 -1.46
CA ARG A 82 -3.67 7.12 -0.14
C ARG A 82 -4.64 5.92 -0.23
N LYS A 83 -5.62 5.97 -1.13
CA LYS A 83 -6.54 4.84 -1.39
C LYS A 83 -5.80 3.64 -1.99
N ASN A 84 -4.85 3.87 -2.87
CA ASN A 84 -4.09 2.81 -3.54
C ASN A 84 -3.21 2.02 -2.56
N ARG A 85 -2.71 2.65 -1.49
CA ARG A 85 -1.96 1.96 -0.42
C ARG A 85 -2.76 0.84 0.25
N LEU A 86 -4.08 0.92 0.27
CA LEU A 86 -4.94 -0.11 0.86
C LEU A 86 -4.96 -1.43 0.07
N HIS A 87 -4.47 -1.44 -1.17
CA HIS A 87 -4.35 -2.66 -1.99
C HIS A 87 -3.12 -3.51 -1.64
N PHE A 88 -2.17 -2.97 -0.87
CA PHE A 88 -0.89 -3.61 -0.58
C PHE A 88 -0.62 -3.62 0.92
N GLY A 89 -0.15 -4.76 1.42
CA GLY A 89 0.51 -4.84 2.72
C GLY A 89 2.02 -4.76 2.54
N LEU A 90 2.74 -4.16 3.49
CA LEU A 90 4.20 -4.15 3.53
C LEU A 90 4.68 -4.67 4.88
N VAL A 91 5.52 -5.71 4.82
CA VAL A 91 6.24 -6.20 5.99
C VAL A 91 7.66 -5.63 5.92
N PHE A 92 8.02 -4.83 6.90
CA PHE A 92 9.36 -4.25 6.99
C PHE A 92 10.36 -5.23 7.59
N GLN A 93 11.63 -5.06 7.28
CA GLN A 93 12.71 -5.85 7.86
C GLN A 93 12.83 -5.66 9.38
N SER A 94 12.64 -4.45 9.87
CA SER A 94 12.38 -4.14 11.28
C SER A 94 10.87 -4.13 11.51
N PHE A 95 10.40 -4.71 12.58
CA PHE A 95 8.95 -4.88 12.85
C PHE A 95 8.15 -3.58 12.83
N ASN A 96 8.80 -2.42 12.99
CA ASN A 96 8.20 -1.07 12.99
C ASN A 96 6.96 -0.95 13.88
N LEU A 97 6.99 -1.65 15.01
CA LEU A 97 5.95 -1.55 16.03
C LEU A 97 6.16 -0.29 16.87
N PHE A 98 5.08 0.30 17.31
CA PHE A 98 5.10 1.39 18.27
C PHE A 98 5.39 0.83 19.67
N PRO A 99 6.58 1.10 20.26
CA PRO A 99 7.00 0.46 21.51
C PRO A 99 6.13 0.88 22.70
N GLN A 100 5.46 2.03 22.61
CA GLN A 100 4.54 2.52 23.65
C GLN A 100 3.15 1.86 23.61
N TYR A 101 2.87 1.05 22.58
CA TYR A 101 1.58 0.37 22.40
C TYR A 101 1.70 -1.11 22.77
N SER A 102 0.63 -1.66 23.32
CA SER A 102 0.48 -3.12 23.46
C SER A 102 0.42 -3.81 22.10
N VAL A 103 0.57 -5.13 22.08
CA VAL A 103 0.42 -5.92 20.85
C VAL A 103 -0.94 -5.66 20.20
N ILE A 104 -2.01 -5.72 20.99
CA ILE A 104 -3.37 -5.49 20.48
C ILE A 104 -3.55 -4.06 19.94
N ASP A 105 -2.95 -3.06 20.57
CA ASP A 105 -3.05 -1.68 20.10
C ASP A 105 -2.27 -1.45 18.81
N ASN A 106 -1.13 -2.10 18.61
CA ASN A 106 -0.41 -2.09 17.35
C ASN A 106 -1.25 -2.71 16.21
N ILE A 107 -1.90 -3.86 16.47
CA ILE A 107 -2.78 -4.52 15.49
C ILE A 107 -3.99 -3.64 15.16
N MET A 108 -4.60 -3.04 16.17
CA MET A 108 -5.82 -2.25 16.02
C MET A 108 -5.60 -0.84 15.43
N LEU A 109 -4.35 -0.36 15.35
CA LEU A 109 -4.06 1.03 14.97
C LEU A 109 -4.60 1.38 13.58
N ALA A 110 -4.22 0.60 12.57
CA ALA A 110 -4.65 0.86 11.19
C ALA A 110 -6.17 0.71 10.99
N PRO A 111 -6.83 -0.35 11.48
CA PRO A 111 -8.30 -0.44 11.46
C PRO A 111 -9.00 0.72 12.17
N ARG A 112 -8.50 1.18 13.32
CA ARG A 112 -9.07 2.35 14.03
C ARG A 112 -9.01 3.63 13.20
N LEU A 113 -7.89 3.87 12.51
CA LEU A 113 -7.73 5.03 11.64
C LEU A 113 -8.66 4.94 10.41
N ALA A 114 -8.73 3.77 9.79
CA ALA A 114 -9.64 3.53 8.66
C ALA A 114 -11.10 3.72 9.04
N ALA A 115 -11.53 3.17 10.18
CA ALA A 115 -12.89 3.36 10.70
C ALA A 115 -13.22 4.83 10.97
N LYS A 116 -12.27 5.58 11.55
CA LYS A 116 -12.41 7.02 11.78
C LYS A 116 -12.65 7.80 10.49
N GLU A 117 -11.89 7.49 9.46
CA GLU A 117 -12.00 8.15 8.17
C GLU A 117 -13.31 7.76 7.46
N GLN A 118 -13.66 6.48 7.48
CA GLN A 118 -14.88 5.99 6.84
C GLN A 118 -16.14 6.54 7.51
N ILE A 119 -16.23 6.53 8.84
CA ILE A 119 -17.37 7.11 9.56
C ILE A 119 -17.52 8.61 9.22
N LYS A 120 -16.39 9.34 9.10
CA LYS A 120 -16.41 10.74 8.69
C LYS A 120 -16.94 10.95 7.27
N GLN A 121 -16.66 10.02 6.35
CA GLN A 121 -17.04 10.13 4.93
C GLN A 121 -18.44 9.59 4.64
N THR A 122 -18.81 8.47 5.23
CA THR A 122 -20.03 7.72 4.91
C THR A 122 -21.03 7.65 6.07
N GLY A 123 -20.62 8.06 7.27
CA GLY A 123 -21.43 7.97 8.49
C GLY A 123 -21.40 6.60 9.16
N GLU A 124 -20.72 5.58 8.57
CA GLU A 124 -20.76 4.21 9.07
C GLU A 124 -19.46 3.44 8.77
N TYR A 125 -19.11 2.47 9.65
CA TYR A 125 -18.06 1.49 9.45
C TYR A 125 -18.49 0.13 10.02
N MET A 126 -18.64 -0.90 9.16
CA MET A 126 -19.07 -2.26 9.55
C MET A 126 -20.33 -2.28 10.43
N GLY A 127 -21.31 -1.44 10.14
CA GLY A 127 -22.54 -1.28 10.94
C GLY A 127 -22.43 -0.31 12.12
N ALA A 128 -21.23 0.11 12.51
CA ALA A 128 -21.02 1.09 13.57
C ALA A 128 -21.15 2.53 13.06
N LYS A 129 -22.02 3.32 13.69
CA LYS A 129 -22.25 4.74 13.36
C LYS A 129 -21.41 5.73 14.17
N ASN A 130 -20.62 5.22 15.10
CA ASN A 130 -19.75 6.03 15.92
C ASN A 130 -18.43 5.31 16.24
N HIS A 131 -17.43 6.07 16.69
CA HIS A 131 -16.11 5.55 16.98
C HIS A 131 -16.04 4.50 18.06
N LYS A 132 -16.88 4.59 19.09
CA LYS A 132 -16.87 3.69 20.23
C LYS A 132 -17.30 2.27 19.81
N ASP A 133 -18.37 2.18 19.03
CA ASP A 133 -18.88 0.90 18.52
C ASP A 133 -17.92 0.30 17.48
N ALA A 134 -17.34 1.12 16.59
CA ALA A 134 -16.32 0.68 15.66
C ALA A 134 -15.10 0.09 16.37
N GLN A 135 -14.60 0.72 17.44
CA GLN A 135 -13.49 0.20 18.23
C GLN A 135 -13.80 -1.15 18.89
N LYS A 136 -15.03 -1.38 19.32
CA LYS A 136 -15.46 -2.67 19.89
C LYS A 136 -15.40 -3.76 18.83
N ILE A 137 -15.98 -3.52 17.65
CA ILE A 137 -15.95 -4.46 16.52
C ILE A 137 -14.51 -4.79 16.11
N ILE A 138 -13.66 -3.78 15.96
CA ILE A 138 -12.26 -3.95 15.58
C ILE A 138 -11.52 -4.80 16.62
N ARG A 139 -11.77 -4.57 17.91
CA ARG A 139 -11.13 -5.34 18.98
C ARG A 139 -11.56 -6.80 18.99
N GLU A 140 -12.84 -7.06 18.80
CA GLU A 140 -13.36 -8.42 18.71
C GLU A 140 -12.77 -9.17 17.51
N THR A 141 -12.70 -8.53 16.34
CA THR A 141 -12.07 -9.10 15.13
C THR A 141 -10.56 -9.33 15.30
N ALA A 142 -9.86 -8.48 16.07
CA ALA A 142 -8.42 -8.63 16.28
C ALA A 142 -8.07 -9.74 17.30
N LEU A 143 -9.04 -10.23 18.05
CA LEU A 143 -8.88 -11.30 19.06
C LEU A 143 -9.40 -12.66 18.57
N SER A 144 -10.09 -12.71 17.45
CA SER A 144 -10.52 -13.93 16.75
C SER A 144 -9.43 -14.49 15.84
#